data_03d0d1c4c604b021c5238cf86a0340cd
#
_entry.id   03d0d1c4c604b021c5238cf86a0340cd
#
_cell.length_a   1.000
_cell.length_b   1.000
_cell.length_c   1.000
_cell.angle_alpha   90.00
_cell.angle_beta   90.00
_cell.angle_gamma   90.00
#
_symmetry.space_group_name_H-M   'P 1'
#
loop_
_entity.id
_entity.type
_entity.pdbx_description
1 polymer ?
#
loop_
_entity_poly.entity_id
_entity_poly.type
_entity_poly.pdbx_seq_one_letter_code
_entity_poly.pdbx_strand_id
1 'polypeptide(L)'
;MCRVSEGMFFDLYILNIEMPKLDGITLALQIRRHQKNPVIIFVSAREEYVFDSFKAHPYSFVRKDHFHEDLSSTLKAFMLEYHKREDSFLYILRTPDSLHKLNLRQILYIRDIRDGFIELLKNDGTAKRIRYNINDLEKELEPCDFVRIHPLELVNCDYVFRIKNGKIMLDNGTELAIADPYRENILKKFGEI
;
A
#
# COMPACT_ATOMS: atom_id res chain seq x y z
N MET A 1 23.84 3.81 7.88
CA MET A 1 23.21 2.82 7.01
C MET A 1 21.76 3.22 6.82
N CYS A 2 21.27 3.36 5.62
CA CYS A 2 19.88 3.83 5.41
C CYS A 2 18.93 2.63 5.56
N ARG A 3 17.93 2.72 6.44
CA ARG A 3 16.96 1.62 6.68
C ARG A 3 16.14 1.23 5.45
N VAL A 4 16.11 2.06 4.42
CA VAL A 4 15.46 1.76 3.13
C VAL A 4 16.12 0.56 2.43
N SER A 5 17.44 0.34 2.64
CA SER A 5 18.14 -0.84 2.11
C SER A 5 17.76 -2.16 2.81
N GLU A 6 17.06 -2.08 3.95
CA GLU A 6 16.58 -3.23 4.73
C GLU A 6 15.13 -3.62 4.39
N GLY A 7 14.53 -3.02 3.33
CA GLY A 7 13.17 -3.34 2.89
C GLY A 7 12.06 -2.69 3.73
N MET A 8 12.40 -1.68 4.56
CA MET A 8 11.38 -0.90 5.27
C MET A 8 10.88 0.23 4.38
N PHE A 9 9.59 0.25 4.10
CA PHE A 9 8.90 1.28 3.34
C PHE A 9 8.04 2.14 4.25
N PHE A 10 7.93 3.44 3.92
CA PHE A 10 7.14 4.41 4.66
C PHE A 10 6.22 5.14 3.67
N ASP A 11 5.02 5.53 4.13
CA ASP A 11 4.08 6.31 3.31
C ASP A 11 4.58 7.74 3.08
N LEU A 12 5.29 8.29 4.06
CA LEU A 12 5.81 9.66 4.05
C LEU A 12 7.29 9.69 4.43
N TYR A 13 8.08 10.38 3.62
CA TYR A 13 9.48 10.69 3.86
C TYR A 13 9.67 12.19 3.99
N ILE A 14 10.30 12.64 5.07
CA ILE A 14 10.77 14.02 5.23
C ILE A 14 12.29 13.99 5.13
N LEU A 15 12.83 14.56 4.07
CA LEU A 15 14.25 14.47 3.72
C LEU A 15 14.91 15.85 3.73
N ASN A 16 15.99 15.98 4.52
CA ASN A 16 16.89 17.11 4.34
C ASN A 16 17.65 16.95 3.02
N ILE A 17 17.76 18.02 2.22
CA ILE A 17 18.51 17.98 0.95
C ILE A 17 20.01 17.89 1.26
N GLU A 18 20.51 18.77 2.11
CA GLU A 18 21.94 18.86 2.42
C GLU A 18 22.30 17.85 3.52
N MET A 19 22.82 16.70 3.11
CA MET A 19 23.29 15.66 4.05
C MET A 19 24.72 15.22 3.70
N PRO A 20 25.55 14.90 4.72
CA PRO A 20 26.87 14.32 4.47
C PRO A 20 26.73 12.97 3.76
N LYS A 21 27.53 12.70 2.74
CA LYS A 21 27.66 11.44 1.99
C LYS A 21 26.61 11.18 0.91
N LEU A 22 25.34 11.50 1.11
CA LEU A 22 24.26 11.27 0.15
C LEU A 22 23.29 12.43 0.27
N ASP A 23 23.09 13.20 -0.81
CA ASP A 23 22.10 14.28 -0.79
C ASP A 23 20.67 13.72 -0.82
N GLY A 24 19.74 14.52 -0.28
CA GLY A 24 18.34 14.11 -0.13
C GLY A 24 17.62 13.86 -1.46
N ILE A 25 18.00 14.54 -2.53
CA ILE A 25 17.39 14.35 -3.86
C ILE A 25 17.79 13.00 -4.43
N THR A 26 19.07 12.66 -4.34
CA THR A 26 19.56 11.32 -4.75
C THR A 26 18.90 10.21 -3.94
N LEU A 27 18.75 10.39 -2.61
CA LEU A 27 18.04 9.45 -1.76
C LEU A 27 16.58 9.29 -2.17
N ALA A 28 15.89 10.39 -2.47
CA ALA A 28 14.50 10.38 -2.93
C ALA A 28 14.33 9.60 -4.25
N LEU A 29 15.24 9.77 -5.20
CA LEU A 29 15.27 9.02 -6.45
C LEU A 29 15.51 7.52 -6.22
N GLN A 30 16.35 7.15 -5.26
CA GLN A 30 16.53 5.74 -4.87
C GLN A 30 15.26 5.15 -4.24
N ILE A 31 14.60 5.87 -3.33
CA ILE A 31 13.32 5.45 -2.73
C ILE A 31 12.29 5.17 -3.84
N ARG A 32 12.15 6.06 -4.83
CA ARG A 32 11.19 5.90 -5.94
C ARG A 32 11.48 4.72 -6.87
N ARG A 33 12.71 4.23 -6.91
CA ARG A 33 13.06 2.99 -7.66
C ARG A 33 12.55 1.73 -6.96
N HIS A 34 12.40 1.77 -5.65
CA HIS A 34 12.04 0.60 -4.83
C HIS A 34 10.61 0.66 -4.28
N GLN A 35 9.99 1.84 -4.25
CA GLN A 35 8.64 2.02 -3.73
C GLN A 35 7.77 2.77 -4.71
N LYS A 36 6.57 2.25 -4.95
CA LYS A 36 5.56 2.88 -5.82
C LYS A 36 4.87 4.01 -5.06
N ASN A 37 4.91 5.21 -5.65
CA ASN A 37 4.22 6.41 -5.14
C ASN A 37 4.55 6.84 -3.68
N PRO A 38 5.83 6.88 -3.22
CA PRO A 38 6.16 7.41 -1.91
C PRO A 38 5.88 8.92 -1.86
N VAL A 39 5.32 9.41 -0.75
CA VAL A 39 5.19 10.85 -0.50
C VAL A 39 6.51 11.38 0.05
N ILE A 40 7.09 12.38 -0.61
CA ILE A 40 8.39 12.94 -0.26
C ILE A 40 8.25 14.45 -0.02
N ILE A 41 8.66 14.90 1.15
CA ILE A 41 8.77 16.31 1.52
C ILE A 41 10.25 16.63 1.70
N PHE A 42 10.75 17.62 0.99
CA PHE A 42 12.10 18.12 1.20
C PHE A 42 12.12 19.22 2.25
N VAL A 43 13.23 19.27 2.99
CA VAL A 43 13.54 20.34 3.95
C VAL A 43 14.92 20.89 3.59
N SER A 44 15.05 22.20 3.39
CA SER A 44 16.35 22.84 3.14
C SER A 44 16.37 24.29 3.62
N ALA A 45 17.57 24.78 3.97
CA ALA A 45 17.81 26.19 4.21
C ALA A 45 18.03 26.98 2.91
N ARG A 46 18.22 26.29 1.78
CA ARG A 46 18.53 26.89 0.49
C ARG A 46 17.41 26.72 -0.49
N GLU A 47 16.75 27.79 -0.86
CA GLU A 47 15.65 27.81 -1.84
C GLU A 47 16.12 27.49 -3.27
N GLU A 48 17.41 27.66 -3.56
CA GLU A 48 18.01 27.33 -4.85
C GLU A 48 17.82 25.85 -5.24
N TYR A 49 17.67 24.95 -4.28
CA TYR A 49 17.41 23.52 -4.53
C TYR A 49 15.95 23.19 -4.92
N VAL A 50 15.03 24.15 -4.88
CA VAL A 50 13.63 23.93 -5.22
C VAL A 50 13.50 23.33 -6.62
N PHE A 51 14.15 23.94 -7.61
CA PHE A 51 14.08 23.47 -9.00
C PHE A 51 14.72 22.09 -9.19
N ASP A 52 15.85 21.82 -8.54
CA ASP A 52 16.49 20.50 -8.60
C ASP A 52 15.67 19.42 -7.92
N SER A 53 14.95 19.76 -6.87
CA SER A 53 14.09 18.84 -6.12
C SER A 53 12.93 18.31 -6.96
N PHE A 54 12.43 19.06 -7.97
CA PHE A 54 11.35 18.61 -8.85
C PHE A 54 11.70 17.34 -9.64
N LYS A 55 12.98 17.02 -9.86
CA LYS A 55 13.42 15.76 -10.49
C LYS A 55 12.96 14.52 -9.70
N ALA A 56 12.79 14.68 -8.39
CA ALA A 56 12.31 13.61 -7.50
C ALA A 56 10.79 13.68 -7.29
N HIS A 57 10.06 14.54 -7.98
CA HIS A 57 8.61 14.73 -7.85
C HIS A 57 8.15 14.85 -6.38
N PRO A 58 8.65 15.82 -5.60
CA PRO A 58 8.27 15.96 -4.21
C PRO A 58 6.80 16.35 -4.05
N TYR A 59 6.21 15.97 -2.94
CA TYR A 59 4.90 16.47 -2.51
C TYR A 59 4.98 17.94 -2.13
N SER A 60 6.04 18.34 -1.41
CA SER A 60 6.26 19.70 -0.97
C SER A 60 7.74 19.96 -0.66
N PHE A 61 8.07 21.26 -0.57
CA PHE A 61 9.36 21.75 -0.12
C PHE A 61 9.14 22.66 1.08
N VAL A 62 9.85 22.42 2.18
CA VAL A 62 9.78 23.12 3.45
C VAL A 62 11.08 23.90 3.65
N ARG A 63 10.97 25.20 3.87
CA ARG A 63 12.13 26.08 4.19
C ARG A 63 12.49 25.95 5.66
N LYS A 64 13.77 25.83 5.97
CA LYS A 64 14.21 25.71 7.38
C LYS A 64 13.92 26.95 8.24
N ASP A 65 14.01 28.12 7.64
CA ASP A 65 13.73 29.42 8.29
C ASP A 65 12.23 29.59 8.61
N HIS A 66 11.36 28.93 7.87
CA HIS A 66 9.91 28.91 8.05
C HIS A 66 9.40 27.52 8.41
N PHE A 67 10.25 26.70 9.05
CA PHE A 67 10.03 25.27 9.24
C PHE A 67 8.68 24.95 9.87
N HIS A 68 8.30 25.61 10.94
CA HIS A 68 7.06 25.33 11.66
C HIS A 68 5.81 25.66 10.82
N GLU A 69 5.82 26.77 10.11
CA GLU A 69 4.69 27.21 9.29
C GLU A 69 4.54 26.34 8.04
N ASP A 70 5.63 26.17 7.29
CA ASP A 70 5.65 25.41 6.03
C ASP A 70 5.35 23.93 6.31
N LEU A 71 5.96 23.33 7.34
CA LEU A 71 5.71 21.92 7.68
C LEU A 71 4.28 21.71 8.19
N SER A 72 3.78 22.61 9.05
CA SER A 72 2.41 22.49 9.58
C SER A 72 1.37 22.58 8.45
N SER A 73 1.51 23.52 7.53
CA SER A 73 0.60 23.67 6.39
C SER A 73 0.68 22.48 5.44
N THR A 74 1.90 22.01 5.14
CA THR A 74 2.15 20.84 4.30
C THR A 74 1.56 19.56 4.90
N LEU A 75 1.77 19.31 6.21
CA LEU A 75 1.22 18.13 6.87
C LEU A 75 -0.30 18.17 6.96
N LYS A 76 -0.91 19.35 7.18
CA LYS A 76 -2.36 19.49 7.15
C LYS A 76 -2.94 19.16 5.77
N ALA A 77 -2.32 19.67 4.69
CA ALA A 77 -2.73 19.34 3.33
C ALA A 77 -2.57 17.84 3.04
N PHE A 78 -1.42 17.27 3.39
CA PHE A 78 -1.15 15.84 3.26
C PHE A 78 -2.18 14.97 4.00
N MET A 79 -2.46 15.29 5.28
CA MET A 79 -3.45 14.54 6.07
C MET A 79 -4.84 14.60 5.47
N LEU A 80 -5.25 15.77 4.93
CA LEU A 80 -6.53 15.91 4.27
C LEU A 80 -6.63 15.03 3.01
N GLU A 81 -5.57 15.00 2.20
CA GLU A 81 -5.51 14.12 1.01
C GLU A 81 -5.41 12.65 1.40
N TYR A 82 -4.62 12.34 2.44
CA TYR A 82 -4.47 10.98 2.96
C TYR A 82 -5.81 10.43 3.43
N HIS A 83 -6.57 11.19 4.23
CA HIS A 83 -7.91 10.79 4.66
C HIS A 83 -8.89 10.63 3.50
N LYS A 84 -8.86 11.50 2.50
CA LYS A 84 -9.68 11.32 1.28
C LYS A 84 -9.32 10.04 0.54
N ARG A 85 -8.03 9.69 0.46
CA ARG A 85 -7.57 8.41 -0.13
C ARG A 85 -8.00 7.23 0.72
N GLU A 86 -7.86 7.32 2.04
CA GLU A 86 -8.34 6.29 2.97
C GLU A 86 -9.84 6.04 2.81
N ASP A 87 -10.64 7.10 2.69
CA ASP A 87 -12.09 6.99 2.45
C ASP A 87 -12.41 6.31 1.10
N SER A 88 -11.56 6.44 0.09
CA SER A 88 -11.73 5.76 -1.20
C SER A 88 -11.53 4.24 -1.13
N PHE A 89 -10.87 3.73 -0.09
CA PHE A 89 -10.70 2.29 0.17
C PHE A 89 -11.73 1.72 1.14
N LEU A 90 -12.69 2.55 1.57
CA LEU A 90 -13.79 2.10 2.43
C LEU A 90 -14.84 1.40 1.58
N TYR A 91 -15.01 0.12 1.86
CA TYR A 91 -16.02 -0.72 1.27
C TYR A 91 -17.11 -1.05 2.29
N ILE A 92 -18.36 -0.99 1.86
CA ILE A 92 -19.50 -1.35 2.70
C ILE A 92 -20.03 -2.70 2.26
N LEU A 93 -19.64 -3.73 2.98
CA LEU A 93 -20.18 -5.07 2.80
C LEU A 93 -21.55 -5.16 3.46
N ARG A 94 -22.55 -5.49 2.66
CA ARG A 94 -23.95 -5.66 3.12
C ARG A 94 -24.24 -7.14 3.30
N THR A 95 -24.59 -7.52 4.50
CA THR A 95 -25.15 -8.84 4.81
C THR A 95 -26.63 -8.73 5.11
N PRO A 96 -27.41 -9.82 5.12
CA PRO A 96 -28.82 -9.76 5.49
C PRO A 96 -29.09 -9.10 6.85
N ASP A 97 -28.17 -9.27 7.80
CA ASP A 97 -28.36 -8.86 9.18
C ASP A 97 -27.54 -7.63 9.58
N SER A 98 -26.61 -7.16 8.75
CA SER A 98 -25.69 -6.09 9.15
C SER A 98 -24.98 -5.39 7.99
N LEU A 99 -24.40 -4.21 8.31
CA LEU A 99 -23.50 -3.46 7.45
C LEU A 99 -22.08 -3.49 8.05
N HIS A 100 -21.11 -3.91 7.27
CA HIS A 100 -19.71 -3.90 7.68
C HIS A 100 -18.95 -2.84 6.89
N LYS A 101 -18.45 -1.83 7.57
CA LYS A 101 -17.47 -0.90 7.01
C LYS A 101 -16.09 -1.56 7.05
N LEU A 102 -15.49 -1.75 5.89
CA LEU A 102 -14.20 -2.39 5.70
C LEU A 102 -13.23 -1.40 5.05
N ASN A 103 -12.04 -1.28 5.59
CA ASN A 103 -10.95 -0.61 4.90
C ASN A 103 -10.15 -1.68 4.14
N LEU A 104 -10.28 -1.68 2.80
CA LEU A 104 -9.66 -2.69 1.94
C LEU A 104 -8.13 -2.64 2.00
N ARG A 105 -7.53 -1.48 2.28
CA ARG A 105 -6.10 -1.35 2.51
C ARG A 105 -5.58 -2.06 3.76
N GLN A 106 -6.45 -2.42 4.69
CA GLN A 106 -6.05 -3.19 5.86
C GLN A 106 -6.11 -4.71 5.63
N ILE A 107 -6.70 -5.16 4.53
CA ILE A 107 -6.95 -6.58 4.27
C ILE A 107 -5.84 -7.12 3.36
N LEU A 108 -5.08 -8.10 3.86
CA LEU A 108 -4.05 -8.81 3.10
C LEU A 108 -4.66 -9.86 2.17
N TYR A 109 -5.51 -10.70 2.74
CA TYR A 109 -6.23 -11.73 2.01
C TYR A 109 -7.50 -12.13 2.77
N ILE A 110 -8.39 -12.80 2.06
CA ILE A 110 -9.69 -13.26 2.54
C ILE A 110 -9.74 -14.76 2.32
N ARG A 111 -10.18 -15.51 3.33
CA ARG A 111 -10.33 -16.94 3.28
C ARG A 111 -11.77 -17.35 3.56
N ASP A 112 -12.30 -18.26 2.76
CA ASP A 112 -13.53 -19.00 3.10
C ASP A 112 -13.21 -20.00 4.21
N ILE A 113 -13.93 -19.87 5.31
CA ILE A 113 -13.84 -20.78 6.44
C ILE A 113 -15.15 -21.49 6.58
N ARG A 114 -15.36 -22.65 6.68
CA ARG A 114 -16.59 -23.45 6.74
C ARG A 114 -17.83 -22.69 7.24
N ASP A 115 -19.01 -23.26 7.00
CA ASP A 115 -20.34 -22.81 7.49
C ASP A 115 -20.79 -21.43 6.94
N GLY A 116 -20.29 -21.06 5.74
CA GLY A 116 -20.70 -19.81 5.07
C GLY A 116 -20.08 -18.56 5.68
N PHE A 117 -18.94 -18.71 6.36
CA PHE A 117 -18.18 -17.57 6.86
C PHE A 117 -16.91 -17.34 6.05
N ILE A 118 -16.58 -16.06 5.88
CA ILE A 118 -15.28 -15.62 5.39
C ILE A 118 -14.48 -15.02 6.54
N GLU A 119 -13.17 -15.15 6.48
CA GLU A 119 -12.22 -14.52 7.39
C GLU A 119 -11.33 -13.55 6.63
N LEU A 120 -11.39 -12.27 7.02
CA LEU A 120 -10.57 -11.19 6.48
C LEU A 120 -9.33 -11.04 7.36
N LEU A 121 -8.16 -11.35 6.81
CA LEU A 121 -6.90 -11.21 7.54
C LEU A 121 -6.28 -9.86 7.23
N LYS A 122 -5.96 -9.12 8.29
CA LYS A 122 -5.47 -7.75 8.20
C LYS A 122 -3.94 -7.67 8.32
N ASN A 123 -3.41 -6.55 7.86
CA ASN A 123 -1.98 -6.23 7.94
C ASN A 123 -1.47 -5.99 9.37
N ASP A 124 -2.37 -5.71 10.34
CA ASP A 124 -2.05 -5.60 11.76
C ASP A 124 -2.03 -6.98 12.48
N GLY A 125 -2.21 -8.07 11.74
CA GLY A 125 -2.26 -9.43 12.28
C GLY A 125 -3.62 -9.82 12.86
N THR A 126 -4.61 -8.92 12.89
CA THR A 126 -5.96 -9.25 13.33
C THR A 126 -6.78 -9.93 12.23
N ALA A 127 -7.82 -10.65 12.60
CA ALA A 127 -8.76 -11.24 11.67
C ALA A 127 -10.21 -10.86 12.04
N LYS A 128 -11.03 -10.65 11.01
CA LYS A 128 -12.46 -10.39 11.18
C LYS A 128 -13.26 -11.46 10.45
N ARG A 129 -14.21 -12.08 11.11
CA ARG A 129 -15.13 -13.08 10.53
C ARG A 129 -16.46 -12.44 10.18
N ILE A 130 -16.97 -12.77 9.01
CA ILE A 130 -18.25 -12.27 8.51
C ILE A 130 -18.96 -13.43 7.81
N ARG A 131 -20.26 -13.56 8.01
CA ARG A 131 -21.07 -14.52 7.25
C ARG A 131 -21.32 -13.94 5.85
N TYR A 132 -20.64 -14.51 4.85
CA TYR A 132 -20.74 -14.08 3.45
C TYR A 132 -20.23 -15.16 2.51
N ASN A 133 -20.67 -15.09 1.24
CA ASN A 133 -20.20 -16.02 0.22
C ASN A 133 -18.97 -15.43 -0.50
N ILE A 134 -17.87 -16.18 -0.55
CA ILE A 134 -16.63 -15.72 -1.16
C ILE A 134 -16.74 -15.51 -2.68
N ASN A 135 -17.64 -16.24 -3.37
CA ASN A 135 -17.84 -16.07 -4.81
C ASN A 135 -18.57 -14.76 -5.15
N ASP A 136 -19.47 -14.32 -4.26
CA ASP A 136 -20.14 -13.03 -4.44
C ASP A 136 -19.17 -11.90 -4.10
N LEU A 137 -18.40 -12.07 -3.02
CA LEU A 137 -17.38 -11.10 -2.63
C LEU A 137 -16.28 -10.93 -3.70
N GLU A 138 -15.88 -12.00 -4.38
CA GLU A 138 -14.93 -11.93 -5.49
C GLU A 138 -15.37 -10.96 -6.58
N LYS A 139 -16.63 -11.04 -7.03
CA LYS A 139 -17.19 -10.16 -8.05
C LYS A 139 -17.24 -8.70 -7.61
N GLU A 140 -17.53 -8.48 -6.32
CA GLU A 140 -17.63 -7.15 -5.73
C GLU A 140 -16.24 -6.50 -5.53
N LEU A 141 -15.21 -7.29 -5.22
CA LEU A 141 -13.85 -6.82 -4.95
C LEU A 141 -12.89 -6.90 -6.15
N GLU A 142 -13.33 -7.45 -7.30
CA GLU A 142 -12.52 -7.47 -8.52
C GLU A 142 -12.05 -6.05 -8.94
N PRO A 143 -12.92 -5.00 -8.90
CA PRO A 143 -12.51 -3.62 -9.19
C PRO A 143 -11.57 -3.01 -8.15
N CYS A 144 -11.44 -3.65 -6.98
CA CYS A 144 -10.65 -3.20 -5.84
C CYS A 144 -9.31 -3.95 -5.71
N ASP A 145 -8.80 -4.49 -6.82
CA ASP A 145 -7.52 -5.19 -6.90
C ASP A 145 -7.39 -6.45 -6.02
N PHE A 146 -8.52 -7.11 -5.73
CA PHE A 146 -8.50 -8.47 -5.21
C PHE A 146 -8.55 -9.49 -6.33
N VAL A 147 -7.82 -10.60 -6.16
CA VAL A 147 -7.78 -11.69 -7.14
C VAL A 147 -7.92 -13.04 -6.46
N ARG A 148 -8.67 -13.95 -7.12
CA ARG A 148 -8.83 -15.33 -6.66
C ARG A 148 -7.56 -16.13 -6.93
N ILE A 149 -7.03 -16.79 -5.90
CA ILE A 149 -5.82 -17.63 -5.99
C ILE A 149 -6.09 -19.11 -5.67
N HIS A 150 -7.19 -19.38 -4.98
CA HIS A 150 -7.61 -20.70 -4.54
C HIS A 150 -9.14 -20.75 -4.46
N PRO A 151 -9.82 -21.90 -4.57
CA PRO A 151 -11.28 -21.99 -4.36
C PRO A 151 -11.77 -21.33 -3.07
N LEU A 152 -10.92 -21.22 -2.06
CA LEU A 152 -11.22 -20.67 -0.75
C LEU A 152 -10.48 -19.36 -0.42
N GLU A 153 -9.72 -18.75 -1.36
CA GLU A 153 -8.88 -17.61 -1.02
C GLU A 153 -8.86 -16.52 -2.11
N LEU A 154 -9.03 -15.27 -1.64
CA LEU A 154 -8.83 -14.03 -2.41
C LEU A 154 -7.63 -13.29 -1.82
N VAL A 155 -6.72 -12.81 -2.64
CA VAL A 155 -5.57 -12.00 -2.20
C VAL A 155 -5.71 -10.56 -2.68
N ASN A 156 -5.30 -9.63 -1.85
CA ASN A 156 -5.14 -8.23 -2.23
C ASN A 156 -3.82 -8.04 -2.98
N CYS A 157 -3.91 -7.60 -4.24
CA CYS A 157 -2.74 -7.46 -5.12
C CYS A 157 -1.74 -6.40 -4.62
N ASP A 158 -2.18 -5.40 -3.86
CA ASP A 158 -1.31 -4.37 -3.29
C ASP A 158 -0.26 -4.92 -2.32
N TYR A 159 -0.51 -6.10 -1.73
CA TYR A 159 0.37 -6.76 -0.75
C TYR A 159 1.20 -7.90 -1.34
N VAL A 160 1.11 -8.14 -2.64
CA VAL A 160 1.89 -9.20 -3.30
C VAL A 160 3.34 -8.75 -3.46
N PHE A 161 4.22 -9.29 -2.63
CA PHE A 161 5.66 -9.03 -2.72
C PHE A 161 6.32 -9.80 -3.85
N ARG A 162 5.98 -11.09 -3.99
CA ARG A 162 6.59 -11.97 -5.00
C ARG A 162 5.70 -13.17 -5.33
N ILE A 163 5.75 -13.56 -6.60
CA ILE A 163 5.14 -14.80 -7.08
C ILE A 163 6.26 -15.72 -7.56
N LYS A 164 6.34 -16.94 -7.00
CA LYS A 164 7.36 -17.92 -7.40
C LYS A 164 6.89 -19.34 -7.09
N ASN A 165 7.17 -20.27 -8.00
CA ASN A 165 6.91 -21.72 -7.82
C ASN A 165 5.44 -22.03 -7.42
N GLY A 166 4.46 -21.33 -8.02
CA GLY A 166 3.05 -21.54 -7.73
C GLY A 166 2.59 -21.03 -6.36
N LYS A 167 3.38 -20.14 -5.74
CA LYS A 167 3.06 -19.48 -4.48
C LYS A 167 3.13 -17.96 -4.60
N ILE A 168 2.30 -17.28 -3.83
CA ILE A 168 2.37 -15.85 -3.58
C ILE A 168 2.98 -15.63 -2.20
N MET A 169 3.99 -14.78 -2.13
CA MET A 169 4.51 -14.24 -0.87
C MET A 169 3.99 -12.82 -0.70
N LEU A 170 3.39 -12.53 0.44
CA LEU A 170 2.93 -11.20 0.82
C LEU A 170 4.04 -10.40 1.53
N ASP A 171 3.87 -9.07 1.61
CA ASP A 171 4.82 -8.15 2.25
C ASP A 171 5.14 -8.49 3.71
N ASN A 172 4.19 -9.11 4.42
CA ASN A 172 4.37 -9.57 5.79
C ASN A 172 5.04 -10.96 5.92
N GLY A 173 5.48 -11.54 4.78
CA GLY A 173 6.10 -12.86 4.73
C GLY A 173 5.13 -14.05 4.67
N THR A 174 3.81 -13.82 4.66
CA THR A 174 2.82 -14.91 4.50
C THR A 174 2.95 -15.53 3.11
N GLU A 175 3.02 -16.85 3.03
CA GLU A 175 2.98 -17.60 1.78
C GLU A 175 1.61 -18.23 1.56
N LEU A 176 1.03 -18.00 0.37
CA LEU A 176 -0.24 -18.55 -0.09
C LEU A 176 -0.01 -19.40 -1.33
N ALA A 177 -0.63 -20.58 -1.42
CA ALA A 177 -0.54 -21.45 -2.60
C ALA A 177 -1.52 -20.99 -3.68
N ILE A 178 -1.07 -20.97 -4.94
CA ILE A 178 -1.94 -20.74 -6.09
C ILE A 178 -2.43 -22.10 -6.59
N ALA A 179 -3.73 -22.32 -6.58
CA ALA A 179 -4.31 -23.50 -7.17
C ALA A 179 -4.27 -23.43 -8.71
N ASP A 180 -4.06 -24.56 -9.38
CA ASP A 180 -3.82 -24.62 -10.82
C ASP A 180 -4.85 -23.88 -11.69
N PRO A 181 -6.17 -23.93 -11.42
CA PRO A 181 -7.15 -23.19 -12.22
C PRO A 181 -7.00 -21.66 -12.19
N TYR A 182 -6.32 -21.13 -11.19
CA TYR A 182 -6.18 -19.67 -10.98
C TYR A 182 -4.85 -19.11 -11.48
N ARG A 183 -3.89 -19.95 -11.87
CA ARG A 183 -2.54 -19.52 -12.29
C ARG A 183 -2.58 -18.57 -13.49
N GLU A 184 -3.40 -18.88 -14.48
CA GLU A 184 -3.49 -18.06 -15.67
C GLU A 184 -4.03 -16.65 -15.40
N ASN A 185 -5.03 -16.53 -14.50
CA ASN A 185 -5.58 -15.24 -14.11
C ASN A 185 -4.56 -14.39 -13.34
N ILE A 186 -3.75 -15.05 -12.50
CA ILE A 186 -2.67 -14.38 -11.75
C ILE A 186 -1.60 -13.87 -12.72
N LEU A 187 -1.17 -14.68 -13.68
CA LEU A 187 -0.18 -14.27 -14.68
C LEU A 187 -0.69 -13.10 -15.53
N LYS A 188 -1.95 -13.12 -15.95
CA LYS A 188 -2.57 -11.99 -16.66
C LYS A 188 -2.62 -10.71 -15.83
N LYS A 189 -2.91 -10.82 -14.53
CA LYS A 189 -3.03 -9.65 -13.63
C LYS A 189 -1.66 -8.99 -13.35
N PHE A 190 -0.60 -9.78 -13.17
CA PHE A 190 0.72 -9.30 -12.81
C PHE A 190 1.70 -9.18 -13.99
N GLY A 191 1.29 -9.54 -15.20
CA GLY A 191 2.15 -9.67 -16.37
C GLY A 191 2.90 -11.02 -16.38
N GLU A 192 3.37 -11.44 -17.54
CA GLU A 192 4.28 -12.58 -17.65
C GLU A 192 5.59 -12.22 -16.92
N ILE A 193 5.89 -12.95 -15.86
CA ILE A 193 7.15 -12.84 -15.11
C ILE A 193 8.16 -13.80 -15.72
#